data_be36084714f4f0d1b6c33bf69bfdc9b0
#
_entry.id   be36084714f4f0d1b6c33bf69bfdc9b0
#
_cell.length_a   1.000
_cell.length_b   1.000
_cell.length_c   1.000
_cell.angle_alpha   90.00
_cell.angle_beta   90.00
_cell.angle_gamma   90.00
#
_symmetry.space_group_name_H-M   'P 1'
#
loop_
_entity.id
_entity.type
_entity.pdbx_description
1 polymer ?
#
loop_
_entity_poly.entity_id
_entity_poly.type
_entity_poly.pdbx_seq_one_letter_code
_entity_poly.pdbx_strand_id
1 'polypeptide(L)'
;MRKKNKIRIMGINPRRFDRTQIKFYLYLIPIVLLTALPIIFIFSNAFKPLDELLVYPPKFITTRPTLDNFRNLSATSANKAIPMSRYLFNSIFTSLAVVALTLLITVMAAYCMSKKQYRLKNFLFGVNEAALMFIPVALAIPRFMIVYGLGLIDSIFAHIVPLVALPVGLFLVKQFIDSFPNEVVEAAQIDGAGDFYILRKIVVPNITPALATVAILAFQSSWNSLEASNYYINNEALKNFAFYMTTLTATSGNANTIAGLGVQAAGTLIMFVPNLILFIILQSRVMNTMSHSGMK
;
A
#
# COMPACT_ATOMS: atom_id res chain seq x y z
N MET A 1 18.80 33.82 47.00
CA MET A 1 17.92 33.74 45.81
C MET A 1 18.33 32.55 44.94
N ARG A 2 17.63 31.42 45.05
CA ARG A 2 17.91 30.18 44.28
C ARG A 2 17.09 30.22 43.00
N LYS A 3 17.73 30.39 41.82
CA LYS A 3 17.10 30.26 40.50
C LYS A 3 16.57 28.83 40.35
N LYS A 4 15.24 28.63 40.38
CA LYS A 4 14.58 27.38 39.99
C LYS A 4 14.81 27.17 38.48
N ASN A 5 15.72 26.28 38.12
CA ASN A 5 15.80 25.74 36.79
C ASN A 5 14.48 24.99 36.52
N LYS A 6 13.56 25.64 35.79
CA LYS A 6 12.40 24.96 35.22
C LYS A 6 12.93 24.01 34.15
N ILE A 7 13.02 22.72 34.46
CA ILE A 7 13.15 21.67 33.45
C ILE A 7 11.91 21.78 32.56
N ARG A 8 12.07 22.37 31.39
CA ARG A 8 11.04 22.35 30.34
C ARG A 8 10.92 20.91 29.90
N ILE A 9 9.88 20.20 30.33
CA ILE A 9 9.48 18.92 29.79
C ILE A 9 9.07 19.22 28.34
N MET A 10 9.95 18.91 27.41
CA MET A 10 9.68 19.00 25.98
C MET A 10 8.65 17.92 25.64
N GLY A 11 7.41 18.33 25.36
CA GLY A 11 6.40 17.42 24.85
C GLY A 11 6.85 16.83 23.49
N ILE A 12 6.54 15.56 23.25
CA ILE A 12 6.88 14.82 22.02
C ILE A 12 6.35 15.52 20.76
N ASN A 13 5.36 16.41 20.91
CA ASN A 13 4.76 17.18 19.82
C ASN A 13 4.57 18.64 20.23
N PRO A 14 5.61 19.47 20.21
CA PRO A 14 5.51 20.88 20.61
C PRO A 14 4.65 21.65 19.60
N ARG A 15 3.59 22.31 20.08
CA ARG A 15 2.70 23.16 19.27
C ARG A 15 3.37 24.45 18.76
N ARG A 16 4.56 24.78 19.23
CA ARG A 16 5.32 25.98 18.86
C ARG A 16 6.74 25.60 18.50
N PHE A 17 7.30 26.30 17.50
CA PHE A 17 8.70 26.18 17.10
C PHE A 17 9.61 26.51 18.26
N ASP A 18 10.58 25.63 18.56
CA ASP A 18 11.64 25.85 19.55
C ASP A 18 13.01 25.78 18.84
N ARG A 19 13.95 26.63 19.28
CA ARG A 19 15.31 26.69 18.70
C ARG A 19 16.06 25.35 18.79
N THR A 20 15.73 24.51 19.74
CA THR A 20 16.32 23.16 19.86
C THR A 20 15.96 22.25 18.70
N GLN A 21 14.85 22.53 18.00
CA GLN A 21 14.41 21.79 16.82
C GLN A 21 15.25 22.07 15.58
N ILE A 22 15.99 23.21 15.54
CA ILE A 22 16.81 23.59 14.39
C ILE A 22 17.82 22.49 14.06
N LYS A 23 18.43 21.85 15.07
CA LYS A 23 19.38 20.76 14.87
C LYS A 23 18.74 19.57 14.13
N PHE A 24 17.49 19.23 14.46
CA PHE A 24 16.76 18.16 13.80
C PHE A 24 16.40 18.54 12.36
N TYR A 25 15.96 19.79 12.12
CA TYR A 25 15.67 20.26 10.76
C TYR A 25 16.92 20.30 9.88
N LEU A 26 18.08 20.62 10.43
CA LEU A 26 19.36 20.63 9.71
C LEU A 26 19.69 19.25 9.11
N TYR A 27 19.35 18.16 9.79
CA TYR A 27 19.53 16.80 9.30
C TYR A 27 18.35 16.32 8.44
N LEU A 28 17.12 16.67 8.81
CA LEU A 28 15.92 16.18 8.11
C LEU A 28 15.72 16.84 6.74
N ILE A 29 15.96 18.15 6.63
CA ILE A 29 15.73 18.89 5.37
C ILE A 29 16.56 18.32 4.21
N PRO A 30 17.90 18.11 4.33
CA PRO A 30 18.69 17.51 3.27
C PRO A 30 18.19 16.12 2.85
N ILE A 31 17.79 15.29 3.81
CA ILE A 31 17.27 13.95 3.54
C ILE A 31 15.93 14.04 2.79
N VAL A 32 15.02 14.90 3.26
CA VAL A 32 13.72 15.12 2.60
C VAL A 32 13.91 15.66 1.18
N LEU A 33 14.80 16.64 1.00
CA LEU A 33 15.10 17.16 -0.33
C LEU A 33 15.66 16.07 -1.24
N LEU A 34 16.62 15.28 -0.77
CA LEU A 34 17.23 14.20 -1.55
C LEU A 34 16.18 13.15 -1.97
N THR A 35 15.29 12.75 -1.05
CA THR A 35 14.24 11.76 -1.33
C THR A 35 13.10 12.33 -2.19
N ALA A 36 12.83 13.63 -2.11
CA ALA A 36 11.80 14.29 -2.91
C ALA A 36 12.25 14.55 -4.36
N LEU A 37 13.56 14.71 -4.62
CA LEU A 37 14.09 15.02 -5.95
C LEU A 37 13.62 14.05 -7.05
N PRO A 38 13.70 12.72 -6.92
CA PRO A 38 13.24 11.80 -7.95
C PRO A 38 11.74 11.94 -8.22
N ILE A 39 10.94 12.16 -7.16
CA ILE A 39 9.48 12.30 -7.27
C ILE A 39 9.14 13.57 -8.04
N ILE A 40 9.79 14.71 -7.69
CA ILE A 40 9.61 15.99 -8.38
C ILE A 40 10.03 15.87 -9.85
N PHE A 41 11.13 15.15 -10.12
CA PHE A 41 11.63 14.93 -11.49
C PHE A 41 10.63 14.11 -12.34
N ILE A 42 10.10 13.00 -11.81
CA ILE A 42 9.07 12.19 -12.49
C ILE A 42 7.82 13.03 -12.73
N PHE A 43 7.37 13.76 -11.70
CA PHE A 43 6.22 14.64 -11.80
C PHE A 43 6.43 15.70 -12.90
N SER A 44 7.57 16.38 -12.88
CA SER A 44 7.91 17.38 -13.90
C SER A 44 7.93 16.76 -15.31
N ASN A 45 8.60 15.62 -15.49
CA ASN A 45 8.71 14.96 -16.80
C ASN A 45 7.37 14.48 -17.35
N ALA A 46 6.41 14.09 -16.48
CA ALA A 46 5.08 13.71 -16.89
C ALA A 46 4.31 14.84 -17.59
N PHE A 47 4.62 16.10 -17.23
CA PHE A 47 3.98 17.29 -17.78
C PHE A 47 4.85 18.06 -18.77
N LYS A 48 6.09 17.64 -19.05
CA LYS A 48 6.97 18.31 -20.03
C LYS A 48 6.48 18.09 -21.46
N PRO A 49 6.44 19.13 -22.29
CA PRO A 49 6.29 18.99 -23.73
C PRO A 49 7.54 18.35 -24.35
N LEU A 50 7.38 17.77 -25.53
CA LEU A 50 8.44 17.02 -26.22
C LEU A 50 9.70 17.87 -26.47
N ASP A 51 9.53 19.14 -26.80
CA ASP A 51 10.63 20.08 -27.03
C ASP A 51 11.46 20.33 -25.76
N GLU A 52 10.85 20.37 -24.57
CA GLU A 52 11.59 20.48 -23.31
C GLU A 52 12.26 19.17 -22.88
N LEU A 53 11.71 18.01 -23.27
CA LEU A 53 12.34 16.71 -23.02
C LEU A 53 13.62 16.51 -23.86
N LEU A 54 13.68 17.14 -25.05
CA LEU A 54 14.80 17.05 -25.97
C LEU A 54 15.97 17.99 -25.63
N VAL A 55 15.78 18.96 -24.73
CA VAL A 55 16.82 19.96 -24.39
C VAL A 55 17.95 19.32 -23.58
N TYR A 56 19.18 19.58 -24.00
CA TYR A 56 20.38 19.23 -23.24
C TYR A 56 21.10 20.50 -22.73
N PRO A 57 21.47 20.61 -21.45
CA PRO A 57 21.20 19.67 -20.37
C PRO A 57 19.71 19.62 -19.97
N PRO A 58 19.21 18.46 -19.48
CA PRO A 58 17.79 18.28 -19.16
C PRO A 58 17.37 19.24 -18.04
N LYS A 59 16.32 20.03 -18.28
CA LYS A 59 15.74 20.90 -17.25
C LYS A 59 15.08 20.06 -16.17
N PHE A 60 15.27 20.44 -14.91
CA PHE A 60 14.67 19.71 -13.79
C PHE A 60 13.16 19.96 -13.67
N ILE A 61 12.72 21.21 -13.88
CA ILE A 61 11.33 21.64 -13.79
C ILE A 61 10.86 22.12 -15.17
N THR A 62 9.64 21.75 -15.55
CA THR A 62 8.99 22.22 -16.77
C THR A 62 8.62 23.69 -16.65
N THR A 63 8.80 24.45 -17.74
CA THR A 63 8.35 25.86 -17.83
C THR A 63 6.99 25.99 -18.52
N ARG A 64 6.59 24.98 -19.33
CA ARG A 64 5.34 24.94 -20.10
C ARG A 64 4.64 23.61 -19.90
N PRO A 65 3.93 23.40 -18.76
CA PRO A 65 3.29 22.12 -18.47
C PRO A 65 2.19 21.81 -19.50
N THR A 66 2.22 20.58 -20.05
CA THR A 66 1.22 20.05 -20.99
C THR A 66 0.66 18.71 -20.52
N LEU A 67 -0.49 18.28 -21.08
CA LEU A 67 -1.05 16.95 -20.87
C LEU A 67 -0.77 15.99 -22.03
N ASP A 68 0.12 16.36 -22.95
CA ASP A 68 0.34 15.59 -24.18
C ASP A 68 0.90 14.19 -23.90
N ASN A 69 1.74 14.04 -22.86
CA ASN A 69 2.26 12.72 -22.47
C ASN A 69 1.13 11.78 -21.99
N PHE A 70 0.11 12.31 -21.32
CA PHE A 70 -1.06 11.52 -20.89
C PHE A 70 -1.96 11.18 -22.07
N ARG A 71 -2.13 12.12 -23.03
CA ARG A 71 -2.87 11.86 -24.29
C ARG A 71 -2.15 10.81 -25.12
N ASN A 72 -0.82 10.93 -25.28
CA ASN A 72 0.00 9.97 -26.00
C ASN A 72 -0.02 8.59 -25.32
N LEU A 73 -0.01 8.52 -23.99
CA LEU A 73 -0.17 7.29 -23.24
C LEU A 73 -1.51 6.60 -23.56
N SER A 74 -2.60 7.38 -23.61
CA SER A 74 -3.93 6.85 -23.97
C SER A 74 -4.03 6.50 -25.45
N ALA A 75 -3.42 7.30 -26.35
CA ALA A 75 -3.42 7.06 -27.79
C ALA A 75 -2.60 5.81 -28.17
N THR A 76 -1.47 5.58 -27.52
CA THR A 76 -0.67 4.34 -27.70
C THR A 76 -1.49 3.10 -27.36
N SER A 77 -2.44 3.22 -26.42
CA SER A 77 -3.39 2.17 -26.08
C SER A 77 -4.55 2.06 -27.07
N ALA A 78 -4.99 3.17 -27.68
CA ALA A 78 -6.10 3.17 -28.62
C ALA A 78 -5.78 2.38 -29.93
N ASN A 79 -4.50 2.27 -30.28
CA ASN A 79 -4.03 1.45 -31.40
C ASN A 79 -3.90 -0.06 -31.04
N LYS A 80 -4.13 -0.44 -29.77
CA LYS A 80 -4.21 -1.82 -29.31
C LYS A 80 -5.67 -2.25 -29.17
N ALA A 81 -5.93 -3.55 -29.24
CA ALA A 81 -7.28 -4.11 -29.11
C ALA A 81 -7.97 -3.78 -27.77
N ILE A 82 -7.18 -3.41 -26.74
CA ILE A 82 -7.70 -3.15 -25.39
C ILE A 82 -7.23 -1.77 -24.92
N PRO A 83 -8.18 -0.88 -24.53
CA PRO A 83 -7.85 0.47 -24.08
C PRO A 83 -7.23 0.47 -22.68
N MET A 84 -6.35 1.47 -22.40
CA MET A 84 -5.69 1.66 -21.11
C MET A 84 -6.68 1.72 -19.92
N SER A 85 -7.86 2.29 -20.15
CA SER A 85 -8.91 2.39 -19.12
C SER A 85 -9.34 1.02 -18.58
N ARG A 86 -9.28 -0.04 -19.38
CA ARG A 86 -9.60 -1.40 -18.95
C ARG A 86 -8.59 -1.92 -17.94
N TYR A 87 -7.30 -1.73 -18.19
CA TYR A 87 -6.23 -2.10 -17.24
C TYR A 87 -6.33 -1.33 -15.93
N LEU A 88 -6.62 -0.01 -16.01
CA LEU A 88 -6.85 0.82 -14.83
C LEU A 88 -8.06 0.34 -14.03
N PHE A 89 -9.18 0.07 -14.71
CA PHE A 89 -10.38 -0.46 -14.06
C PHE A 89 -10.09 -1.78 -13.34
N ASN A 90 -9.41 -2.71 -14.01
CA ASN A 90 -9.02 -3.99 -13.41
C ASN A 90 -8.16 -3.77 -12.16
N SER A 91 -7.14 -2.88 -12.21
CA SER A 91 -6.29 -2.59 -11.07
C SER A 91 -7.06 -1.98 -9.89
N ILE A 92 -7.93 -1.00 -10.15
CA ILE A 92 -8.74 -0.37 -9.09
C ILE A 92 -9.68 -1.40 -8.47
N PHE A 93 -10.42 -2.15 -9.30
CA PHE A 93 -11.36 -3.16 -8.83
C PHE A 93 -10.69 -4.25 -8.00
N THR A 94 -9.61 -4.84 -8.52
CA THR A 94 -8.90 -5.93 -7.82
C THR A 94 -8.25 -5.43 -6.55
N SER A 95 -7.63 -4.24 -6.53
CA SER A 95 -7.00 -3.69 -5.33
C SER A 95 -8.02 -3.37 -4.24
N LEU A 96 -9.16 -2.78 -4.59
CA LEU A 96 -10.23 -2.53 -3.62
C LEU A 96 -10.82 -3.84 -3.07
N ALA A 97 -11.02 -4.84 -3.94
CA ALA A 97 -11.50 -6.15 -3.52
C ALA A 97 -10.50 -6.85 -2.59
N VAL A 98 -9.20 -6.83 -2.92
CA VAL A 98 -8.13 -7.38 -2.06
C VAL A 98 -8.13 -6.68 -0.70
N VAL A 99 -8.15 -5.36 -0.65
CA VAL A 99 -8.18 -4.61 0.63
C VAL A 99 -9.39 -5.00 1.47
N ALA A 100 -10.59 -4.98 0.88
CA ALA A 100 -11.83 -5.29 1.59
C ALA A 100 -11.83 -6.73 2.16
N LEU A 101 -11.47 -7.71 1.33
CA LEU A 101 -11.42 -9.12 1.73
C LEU A 101 -10.29 -9.39 2.73
N THR A 102 -9.10 -8.82 2.53
CA THR A 102 -7.98 -8.96 3.46
C THR A 102 -8.35 -8.40 4.83
N LEU A 103 -8.90 -7.19 4.91
CA LEU A 103 -9.33 -6.61 6.18
C LEU A 103 -10.37 -7.47 6.88
N LEU A 104 -11.41 -7.91 6.15
CA LEU A 104 -12.47 -8.73 6.70
C LEU A 104 -11.93 -10.05 7.27
N ILE A 105 -11.18 -10.80 6.47
CA ILE A 105 -10.63 -12.11 6.87
C ILE A 105 -9.60 -11.94 7.99
N THR A 106 -8.71 -10.96 7.89
CA THR A 106 -7.66 -10.71 8.89
C THR A 106 -8.25 -10.34 10.25
N VAL A 107 -9.27 -9.47 10.28
CA VAL A 107 -9.93 -9.06 11.53
C VAL A 107 -10.63 -10.23 12.20
N MET A 108 -11.38 -11.02 11.43
CA MET A 108 -12.09 -12.20 11.95
C MET A 108 -11.12 -13.26 12.46
N ALA A 109 -10.08 -13.57 11.67
CA ALA A 109 -9.07 -14.55 12.04
C ALA A 109 -8.28 -14.11 13.29
N ALA A 110 -7.82 -12.84 13.31
CA ALA A 110 -7.08 -12.28 14.44
C ALA A 110 -7.92 -12.25 15.73
N TYR A 111 -9.20 -11.89 15.64
CA TYR A 111 -10.11 -11.94 16.79
C TYR A 111 -10.27 -13.36 17.33
N CYS A 112 -10.51 -14.33 16.46
CA CYS A 112 -10.58 -15.73 16.87
C CYS A 112 -9.27 -16.22 17.49
N MET A 113 -8.12 -15.86 16.90
CA MET A 113 -6.81 -16.25 17.41
C MET A 113 -6.39 -15.48 18.67
N SER A 114 -6.99 -14.33 18.98
CA SER A 114 -6.69 -13.56 20.18
C SER A 114 -7.63 -13.91 21.33
N LYS A 115 -8.93 -13.80 21.13
CA LYS A 115 -9.95 -13.81 22.21
C LYS A 115 -10.65 -15.15 22.39
N LYS A 116 -10.50 -16.11 21.45
CA LYS A 116 -11.11 -17.43 21.59
C LYS A 116 -10.08 -18.49 21.99
N GLN A 117 -10.54 -19.50 22.75
CA GLN A 117 -9.74 -20.64 23.16
C GLN A 117 -10.16 -21.89 22.36
N TYR A 118 -9.22 -22.45 21.59
CA TYR A 118 -9.38 -23.69 20.86
C TYR A 118 -8.03 -24.40 20.65
N ARG A 119 -8.06 -25.72 20.48
CA ARG A 119 -6.85 -26.56 20.48
C ARG A 119 -5.81 -26.21 19.42
N LEU A 120 -6.26 -25.77 18.25
CA LEU A 120 -5.37 -25.46 17.10
C LEU A 120 -4.84 -24.02 17.08
N LYS A 121 -5.22 -23.17 18.03
CA LYS A 121 -4.87 -21.73 18.08
C LYS A 121 -3.37 -21.48 17.87
N ASN A 122 -2.54 -22.09 18.70
CA ASN A 122 -1.10 -21.88 18.66
C ASN A 122 -0.46 -22.47 17.40
N PHE A 123 -0.95 -23.62 16.93
CA PHE A 123 -0.47 -24.22 15.69
C PHE A 123 -0.77 -23.33 14.48
N LEU A 124 -2.00 -22.85 14.31
CA LEU A 124 -2.39 -21.98 13.20
C LEU A 124 -1.62 -20.65 13.23
N PHE A 125 -1.40 -20.09 14.40
CA PHE A 125 -0.60 -18.90 14.52
C PHE A 125 0.88 -19.16 14.18
N GLY A 126 1.44 -20.29 14.64
CA GLY A 126 2.81 -20.71 14.27
C GLY A 126 2.96 -20.93 12.76
N VAL A 127 1.95 -21.44 12.06
CA VAL A 127 1.94 -21.54 10.58
C VAL A 127 1.98 -20.14 9.96
N ASN A 128 1.24 -19.17 10.50
CA ASN A 128 1.28 -17.78 10.03
C ASN A 128 2.66 -17.15 10.27
N GLU A 129 3.29 -17.39 11.42
CA GLU A 129 4.65 -16.90 11.71
C GLU A 129 5.68 -17.53 10.76
N ALA A 130 5.58 -18.83 10.50
CA ALA A 130 6.41 -19.51 9.53
C ALA A 130 6.22 -18.91 8.12
N ALA A 131 4.99 -18.59 7.72
CA ALA A 131 4.71 -17.98 6.43
C ALA A 131 5.40 -16.61 6.23
N LEU A 132 5.65 -15.85 7.31
CA LEU A 132 6.42 -14.60 7.26
C LEU A 132 7.89 -14.79 6.87
N MET A 133 8.45 -15.98 7.08
CA MET A 133 9.85 -16.29 6.78
C MET A 133 10.08 -16.66 5.32
N PHE A 134 9.03 -16.98 4.57
CA PHE A 134 9.17 -17.37 3.17
C PHE A 134 9.31 -16.16 2.24
N ILE A 135 10.27 -16.27 1.31
CA ILE A 135 10.46 -15.27 0.26
C ILE A 135 9.39 -15.50 -0.82
N PRO A 136 8.64 -14.45 -1.25
CA PRO A 136 7.55 -14.59 -2.22
C PRO A 136 7.94 -15.30 -3.52
N VAL A 137 9.16 -15.07 -4.03
CA VAL A 137 9.66 -15.70 -5.26
C VAL A 137 9.75 -17.22 -5.14
N ALA A 138 10.15 -17.74 -3.96
CA ALA A 138 10.23 -19.19 -3.73
C ALA A 138 8.84 -19.86 -3.75
N LEU A 139 7.78 -19.10 -3.51
CA LEU A 139 6.42 -19.60 -3.50
C LEU A 139 5.71 -19.49 -4.86
N ALA A 140 6.37 -18.96 -5.90
CA ALA A 140 5.74 -18.72 -7.20
C ALA A 140 5.19 -20.00 -7.83
N ILE A 141 5.97 -21.09 -7.83
CA ILE A 141 5.56 -22.39 -8.41
C ILE A 141 4.42 -23.04 -7.59
N PRO A 142 4.55 -23.22 -6.26
CA PRO A 142 3.47 -23.77 -5.44
C PRO A 142 2.18 -22.94 -5.56
N ARG A 143 2.27 -21.62 -5.59
CA ARG A 143 1.13 -20.72 -5.74
C ARG A 143 0.45 -20.90 -7.10
N PHE A 144 1.23 -21.01 -8.19
CA PHE A 144 0.70 -21.32 -9.51
C PHE A 144 -0.08 -22.63 -9.52
N MET A 145 0.46 -23.69 -8.91
CA MET A 145 -0.22 -24.99 -8.84
C MET A 145 -1.56 -24.91 -8.10
N ILE A 146 -1.62 -24.12 -7.01
CA ILE A 146 -2.87 -23.90 -6.26
C ILE A 146 -3.87 -23.12 -7.10
N VAL A 147 -3.44 -22.02 -7.75
CA VAL A 147 -4.31 -21.20 -8.62
C VAL A 147 -4.86 -22.01 -9.77
N TYR A 148 -4.02 -22.85 -10.39
CA TYR A 148 -4.42 -23.78 -11.45
C TYR A 148 -5.42 -24.83 -10.94
N GLY A 149 -5.11 -25.47 -9.81
CA GLY A 149 -5.99 -26.50 -9.21
C GLY A 149 -7.35 -25.97 -8.77
N LEU A 150 -7.43 -24.67 -8.43
CA LEU A 150 -8.70 -23.99 -8.12
C LEU A 150 -9.47 -23.50 -9.36
N GLY A 151 -8.93 -23.69 -10.58
CA GLY A 151 -9.57 -23.26 -11.82
C GLY A 151 -9.63 -21.74 -12.00
N LEU A 152 -8.70 -20.99 -11.36
CA LEU A 152 -8.70 -19.53 -11.39
C LEU A 152 -7.89 -18.93 -12.56
N ILE A 153 -7.28 -19.77 -13.40
CA ILE A 153 -6.54 -19.31 -14.59
C ILE A 153 -7.51 -18.55 -15.51
N ASP A 154 -7.02 -17.47 -16.11
CA ASP A 154 -7.79 -16.55 -16.97
C ASP A 154 -9.04 -15.93 -16.28
N SER A 155 -8.99 -15.79 -14.97
CA SER A 155 -10.05 -15.16 -14.18
C SER A 155 -9.56 -13.92 -13.45
N ILE A 156 -10.44 -12.93 -13.26
CA ILE A 156 -10.16 -11.75 -12.45
C ILE A 156 -9.85 -12.14 -10.97
N PHE A 157 -10.37 -13.28 -10.52
CA PHE A 157 -10.10 -13.81 -9.17
C PHE A 157 -8.65 -14.26 -8.99
N ALA A 158 -7.90 -14.53 -10.06
CA ALA A 158 -6.46 -14.81 -9.97
C ALA A 158 -5.64 -13.61 -9.45
N HIS A 159 -6.14 -12.38 -9.61
CA HIS A 159 -5.56 -11.19 -8.99
C HIS A 159 -5.92 -11.05 -7.50
N ILE A 160 -7.01 -11.63 -7.06
CA ILE A 160 -7.60 -11.37 -5.74
C ILE A 160 -7.21 -12.47 -4.75
N VAL A 161 -7.58 -13.72 -5.06
CA VAL A 161 -7.50 -14.84 -4.11
C VAL A 161 -6.09 -15.06 -3.54
N PRO A 162 -5.00 -15.06 -4.34
CA PRO A 162 -3.65 -15.29 -3.81
C PRO A 162 -3.15 -14.17 -2.88
N LEU A 163 -3.69 -12.95 -2.99
CA LEU A 163 -3.26 -11.77 -2.24
C LEU A 163 -4.08 -11.51 -0.97
N VAL A 164 -5.24 -12.13 -0.84
CA VAL A 164 -6.13 -11.94 0.34
C VAL A 164 -5.47 -12.46 1.63
N ALA A 165 -4.71 -13.56 1.55
CA ALA A 165 -3.94 -14.07 2.67
C ALA A 165 -2.67 -13.24 2.86
N LEU A 166 -2.70 -12.29 3.81
CA LEU A 166 -1.58 -11.41 4.15
C LEU A 166 -1.06 -11.76 5.55
N PRO A 167 -0.01 -12.64 5.67
CA PRO A 167 0.49 -13.09 6.97
C PRO A 167 0.93 -11.97 7.90
N VAL A 168 1.61 -10.94 7.37
CA VAL A 168 2.02 -9.76 8.15
C VAL A 168 0.82 -8.98 8.68
N GLY A 169 -0.26 -8.91 7.91
CA GLY A 169 -1.52 -8.27 8.33
C GLY A 169 -2.15 -9.01 9.51
N LEU A 170 -2.27 -10.33 9.42
CA LEU A 170 -2.80 -11.16 10.49
C LEU A 170 -1.97 -11.05 11.78
N PHE A 171 -0.65 -11.12 11.65
CA PHE A 171 0.27 -10.93 12.79
C PHE A 171 0.05 -9.57 13.45
N LEU A 172 0.06 -8.48 12.68
CA LEU A 172 -0.09 -7.13 13.19
C LEU A 172 -1.43 -6.93 13.91
N VAL A 173 -2.54 -7.30 13.26
CA VAL A 173 -3.88 -7.13 13.85
C VAL A 173 -4.04 -7.96 15.10
N LYS A 174 -3.52 -9.20 15.12
CA LYS A 174 -3.54 -10.04 16.32
C LYS A 174 -2.80 -9.40 17.49
N GLN A 175 -1.58 -8.85 17.26
CA GLN A 175 -0.83 -8.18 18.32
C GLN A 175 -1.59 -6.97 18.92
N PHE A 176 -2.31 -6.21 18.06
CA PHE A 176 -3.17 -5.13 18.55
C PHE A 176 -4.36 -5.63 19.36
N ILE A 177 -5.02 -6.72 18.92
CA ILE A 177 -6.13 -7.30 19.67
C ILE A 177 -5.64 -7.94 20.99
N ASP A 178 -4.44 -8.53 21.01
CA ASP A 178 -3.84 -9.10 22.23
C ASP A 178 -3.55 -8.01 23.27
N SER A 179 -3.17 -6.81 22.85
CA SER A 179 -2.94 -5.66 23.74
C SER A 179 -4.23 -5.05 24.31
N PHE A 180 -5.39 -5.40 23.74
CA PHE A 180 -6.70 -4.91 24.20
C PHE A 180 -7.16 -5.70 25.44
N PRO A 181 -7.57 -5.02 26.54
CA PRO A 181 -7.94 -5.67 27.79
C PRO A 181 -9.06 -6.70 27.63
N ASN A 182 -8.89 -7.88 28.24
CA ASN A 182 -9.92 -8.92 28.19
C ASN A 182 -11.14 -8.56 29.03
N GLU A 183 -10.95 -7.79 30.11
CA GLU A 183 -11.99 -7.34 31.01
C GLU A 183 -13.12 -6.59 30.28
N VAL A 184 -12.78 -5.81 29.25
CA VAL A 184 -13.76 -5.08 28.43
C VAL A 184 -14.61 -6.05 27.60
N VAL A 185 -13.98 -7.11 27.06
CA VAL A 185 -14.68 -8.15 26.29
C VAL A 185 -15.60 -8.96 27.20
N GLU A 186 -15.10 -9.35 28.38
CA GLU A 186 -15.85 -10.11 29.38
C GLU A 186 -17.05 -9.31 29.91
N ALA A 187 -16.87 -8.03 30.24
CA ALA A 187 -17.97 -7.16 30.67
C ALA A 187 -19.07 -7.07 29.61
N ALA A 188 -18.69 -6.90 28.34
CA ALA A 188 -19.66 -6.86 27.25
C ALA A 188 -20.39 -8.21 27.07
N GLN A 189 -19.73 -9.35 27.35
CA GLN A 189 -20.38 -10.67 27.32
C GLN A 189 -21.38 -10.84 28.48
N ILE A 190 -21.05 -10.33 29.68
CA ILE A 190 -21.95 -10.31 30.83
C ILE A 190 -23.21 -9.48 30.52
N ASP A 191 -23.03 -8.35 29.78
CA ASP A 191 -24.14 -7.51 29.31
C ASP A 191 -24.95 -8.16 28.17
N GLY A 192 -24.63 -9.41 27.77
CA GLY A 192 -25.35 -10.16 26.73
C GLY A 192 -24.92 -9.86 25.29
N ALA A 193 -23.82 -9.13 25.08
CA ALA A 193 -23.33 -8.85 23.74
C ALA A 193 -22.75 -10.11 23.07
N GLY A 194 -23.24 -10.40 21.85
CA GLY A 194 -22.69 -11.49 21.03
C GLY A 194 -21.33 -11.12 20.43
N ASP A 195 -20.55 -12.14 20.05
CA ASP A 195 -19.18 -11.98 19.53
C ASP A 195 -19.04 -11.02 18.35
N PHE A 196 -19.98 -11.07 17.41
CA PHE A 196 -19.96 -10.17 16.24
C PHE A 196 -20.19 -8.72 16.63
N TYR A 197 -21.04 -8.47 17.63
CA TYR A 197 -21.26 -7.14 18.18
C TYR A 197 -19.98 -6.61 18.86
N ILE A 198 -19.36 -7.45 19.70
CA ILE A 198 -18.11 -7.12 20.39
C ILE A 198 -17.01 -6.80 19.37
N LEU A 199 -16.84 -7.67 18.36
CA LEU A 199 -15.86 -7.45 17.31
C LEU A 199 -16.09 -6.11 16.59
N ARG A 200 -17.32 -5.87 16.11
CA ARG A 200 -17.62 -4.70 15.27
C ARG A 200 -17.68 -3.39 16.05
N LYS A 201 -18.23 -3.39 17.28
CA LYS A 201 -18.53 -2.17 18.03
C LYS A 201 -17.48 -1.84 19.09
N ILE A 202 -16.73 -2.83 19.56
CA ILE A 202 -15.75 -2.64 20.64
C ILE A 202 -14.34 -2.82 20.08
N VAL A 203 -14.02 -3.96 19.47
CA VAL A 203 -12.64 -4.27 19.07
C VAL A 203 -12.21 -3.46 17.84
N VAL A 204 -12.96 -3.51 16.74
CA VAL A 204 -12.60 -2.85 15.45
C VAL A 204 -12.31 -1.35 15.60
N PRO A 205 -13.12 -0.54 16.32
CA PRO A 205 -12.80 0.87 16.51
C PRO A 205 -11.46 1.12 17.21
N ASN A 206 -11.09 0.25 18.16
CA ASN A 206 -9.86 0.39 18.93
C ASN A 206 -8.60 -0.06 18.17
N ILE A 207 -8.73 -0.97 17.20
CA ILE A 207 -7.62 -1.44 16.36
C ILE A 207 -7.54 -0.73 15.00
N THR A 208 -8.31 0.34 14.80
CA THR A 208 -8.35 1.12 13.55
C THR A 208 -6.95 1.48 13.01
N PRO A 209 -5.96 1.83 13.85
CA PRO A 209 -4.61 2.11 13.38
C PRO A 209 -3.93 0.91 12.73
N ALA A 210 -4.07 -0.29 13.32
CA ALA A 210 -3.55 -1.52 12.73
C ALA A 210 -4.24 -1.83 11.40
N LEU A 211 -5.57 -1.64 11.34
CA LEU A 211 -6.35 -1.83 10.11
C LEU A 211 -5.92 -0.88 9.01
N ALA A 212 -5.62 0.39 9.33
CA ALA A 212 -5.10 1.36 8.37
C ALA A 212 -3.75 0.89 7.78
N THR A 213 -2.86 0.37 8.62
CA THR A 213 -1.57 -0.19 8.16
C THR A 213 -1.77 -1.41 7.25
N VAL A 214 -2.64 -2.34 7.63
CA VAL A 214 -2.96 -3.53 6.82
C VAL A 214 -3.62 -3.13 5.49
N ALA A 215 -4.49 -2.12 5.49
CA ALA A 215 -5.11 -1.61 4.26
C ALA A 215 -4.05 -1.05 3.29
N ILE A 216 -3.06 -0.29 3.78
CA ILE A 216 -1.96 0.22 2.95
C ILE A 216 -1.16 -0.94 2.37
N LEU A 217 -0.77 -1.92 3.19
CA LEU A 217 0.03 -3.07 2.75
C LEU A 217 -0.73 -3.92 1.72
N ALA A 218 -2.01 -4.20 1.95
CA ALA A 218 -2.86 -4.96 1.04
C ALA A 218 -3.06 -4.24 -0.29
N PHE A 219 -3.28 -2.92 -0.25
CA PHE A 219 -3.40 -2.10 -1.45
C PHE A 219 -2.10 -2.12 -2.26
N GLN A 220 -0.96 -1.85 -1.63
CA GLN A 220 0.35 -1.83 -2.30
C GLN A 220 0.69 -3.18 -2.92
N SER A 221 0.42 -4.29 -2.22
CA SER A 221 0.68 -5.64 -2.74
C SER A 221 -0.16 -5.96 -3.96
N SER A 222 -1.40 -5.50 -4.02
CA SER A 222 -2.29 -5.71 -5.18
C SER A 222 -2.01 -4.74 -6.32
N TRP A 223 -1.91 -3.43 -6.02
CA TRP A 223 -1.73 -2.37 -7.02
C TRP A 223 -0.44 -2.54 -7.84
N ASN A 224 0.65 -2.95 -7.18
CA ASN A 224 1.96 -3.14 -7.82
C ASN A 224 2.20 -4.59 -8.30
N SER A 225 1.24 -5.51 -8.12
CA SER A 225 1.41 -6.91 -8.47
C SER A 225 1.50 -7.12 -9.98
N LEU A 226 2.52 -7.85 -10.41
CA LEU A 226 2.70 -8.33 -11.78
C LEU A 226 2.42 -9.83 -11.92
N GLU A 227 2.38 -10.55 -10.78
CA GLU A 227 2.38 -12.00 -10.74
C GLU A 227 1.19 -12.60 -11.49
N ALA A 228 -0.04 -12.15 -11.17
CA ALA A 228 -1.23 -12.69 -11.81
C ALA A 228 -1.28 -12.40 -13.31
N SER A 229 -0.94 -11.18 -13.72
CA SER A 229 -0.91 -10.81 -15.14
C SER A 229 0.16 -11.54 -15.94
N ASN A 230 1.29 -11.92 -15.32
CA ASN A 230 2.38 -12.62 -16.00
C ASN A 230 2.18 -14.14 -16.07
N TYR A 231 1.62 -14.75 -15.00
CA TYR A 231 1.63 -16.20 -14.86
C TYR A 231 0.26 -16.86 -14.91
N TYR A 232 -0.81 -16.14 -14.54
CA TYR A 232 -2.14 -16.74 -14.38
C TYR A 232 -3.15 -16.29 -15.43
N ILE A 233 -2.88 -15.19 -16.16
CA ILE A 233 -3.83 -14.58 -17.08
C ILE A 233 -3.23 -14.46 -18.49
N ASN A 234 -3.84 -15.20 -19.44
CA ASN A 234 -3.52 -15.11 -20.85
C ASN A 234 -4.35 -14.04 -21.55
N ASN A 235 -5.64 -13.87 -21.13
CA ASN A 235 -6.53 -12.87 -21.70
C ASN A 235 -6.08 -11.45 -21.35
N GLU A 236 -5.65 -10.69 -22.35
CA GLU A 236 -5.13 -9.33 -22.19
C GLU A 236 -6.15 -8.38 -21.54
N ALA A 237 -7.46 -8.59 -21.75
CA ALA A 237 -8.53 -7.76 -21.19
C ALA A 237 -8.70 -7.88 -19.67
N LEU A 238 -8.09 -8.90 -19.03
CA LEU A 238 -8.15 -9.15 -17.59
C LEU A 238 -6.87 -8.70 -16.87
N LYS A 239 -5.83 -8.31 -17.60
CA LYS A 239 -4.55 -7.87 -17.03
C LYS A 239 -4.67 -6.51 -16.34
N ASN A 240 -3.76 -6.24 -15.41
CA ASN A 240 -3.74 -5.03 -14.60
C ASN A 240 -2.86 -3.91 -15.19
N PHE A 241 -2.95 -2.71 -14.62
CA PHE A 241 -2.22 -1.54 -15.10
C PHE A 241 -0.70 -1.64 -14.86
N ALA A 242 -0.26 -2.31 -13.81
CA ALA A 242 1.16 -2.56 -13.56
C ALA A 242 1.78 -3.36 -14.72
N PHE A 243 1.08 -4.39 -15.22
CA PHE A 243 1.49 -5.15 -16.41
C PHE A 243 1.52 -4.27 -17.67
N TYR A 244 0.48 -3.46 -17.88
CA TYR A 244 0.46 -2.53 -19.01
C TYR A 244 1.68 -1.62 -19.02
N MET A 245 2.10 -1.11 -17.87
CA MET A 245 3.31 -0.29 -17.74
C MET A 245 4.59 -1.04 -18.10
N THR A 246 4.72 -2.32 -17.73
CA THR A 246 5.90 -3.12 -18.13
C THR A 246 5.91 -3.40 -19.65
N THR A 247 4.76 -3.60 -20.26
CA THR A 247 4.69 -3.78 -21.73
C THR A 247 5.00 -2.50 -22.50
N LEU A 248 4.64 -1.33 -21.97
CA LEU A 248 5.04 -0.04 -22.55
C LEU A 248 6.56 0.14 -22.55
N THR A 249 7.22 -0.23 -21.47
CA THR A 249 8.69 -0.14 -21.38
C THR A 249 9.41 -1.16 -22.24
N ALA A 250 8.85 -2.36 -22.40
CA ALA A 250 9.43 -3.46 -23.18
C ALA A 250 9.19 -3.32 -24.70
N THR A 251 7.99 -2.90 -25.12
CA THR A 251 7.61 -2.77 -26.56
C THR A 251 8.13 -1.47 -27.19
N SER A 252 8.41 -0.47 -26.37
CA SER A 252 9.13 0.70 -26.83
C SER A 252 10.59 0.31 -27.02
N GLY A 253 10.93 -0.42 -28.09
CA GLY A 253 12.29 -0.44 -28.67
C GLY A 253 12.79 0.99 -28.92
N ASN A 254 11.92 1.94 -28.77
CA ASN A 254 12.01 3.39 -28.59
C ASN A 254 11.93 3.86 -27.12
N ALA A 255 12.04 3.01 -26.11
CA ALA A 255 12.15 3.46 -24.72
C ALA A 255 13.40 4.36 -24.50
N ASN A 256 14.37 4.25 -25.41
CA ASN A 256 15.50 5.17 -25.54
C ASN A 256 15.17 6.42 -26.34
N THR A 257 13.97 6.55 -26.93
CA THR A 257 13.55 7.83 -27.51
C THR A 257 13.04 8.73 -26.40
N ILE A 258 13.50 9.96 -26.43
CA ILE A 258 13.19 10.99 -25.43
C ILE A 258 11.66 11.20 -25.29
N ALA A 259 10.90 11.02 -26.38
CA ALA A 259 9.44 11.02 -26.36
C ALA A 259 8.84 9.90 -25.48
N GLY A 260 9.47 8.71 -25.44
CA GLY A 260 9.08 7.61 -24.58
C GLY A 260 9.23 7.91 -23.08
N LEU A 261 10.22 8.73 -22.70
CA LEU A 261 10.45 9.11 -21.29
C LEU A 261 9.29 9.92 -20.71
N GLY A 262 8.67 10.82 -21.50
CA GLY A 262 7.51 11.60 -21.04
C GLY A 262 6.29 10.71 -20.81
N VAL A 263 6.00 9.79 -21.75
CA VAL A 263 4.89 8.83 -21.65
C VAL A 263 5.11 7.89 -20.47
N GLN A 264 6.34 7.41 -20.27
CA GLN A 264 6.70 6.56 -19.13
C GLN A 264 6.53 7.30 -17.81
N ALA A 265 6.96 8.58 -17.74
CA ALA A 265 6.79 9.40 -16.55
C ALA A 265 5.29 9.63 -16.24
N ALA A 266 4.46 9.88 -17.25
CA ALA A 266 3.01 10.00 -17.08
C ALA A 266 2.38 8.70 -16.53
N GLY A 267 2.75 7.54 -17.06
CA GLY A 267 2.28 6.26 -16.55
C GLY A 267 2.76 5.96 -15.13
N THR A 268 4.04 6.27 -14.81
CA THR A 268 4.59 6.14 -13.47
C THR A 268 3.85 7.05 -12.48
N LEU A 269 3.48 8.26 -12.89
CA LEU A 269 2.69 9.17 -12.06
C LEU A 269 1.29 8.60 -11.78
N ILE A 270 0.62 7.99 -12.77
CA ILE A 270 -0.66 7.29 -12.57
C ILE A 270 -0.50 6.13 -11.57
N MET A 271 0.60 5.38 -11.61
CA MET A 271 0.89 4.34 -10.61
C MET A 271 1.17 4.90 -9.21
N PHE A 272 1.78 6.06 -9.12
CA PHE A 272 2.16 6.69 -7.85
C PHE A 272 0.98 7.34 -7.11
N VAL A 273 0.11 8.04 -7.85
CA VAL A 273 -0.97 8.87 -7.28
C VAL A 273 -1.91 8.09 -6.35
N PRO A 274 -2.44 6.89 -6.69
CA PRO A 274 -3.32 6.15 -5.79
C PRO A 274 -2.65 5.73 -4.48
N ASN A 275 -1.37 5.33 -4.54
CA ASN A 275 -0.58 5.01 -3.35
C ASN A 275 -0.42 6.24 -2.44
N LEU A 276 -0.12 7.41 -3.04
CA LEU A 276 0.01 8.68 -2.31
C LEU A 276 -1.32 9.10 -1.66
N ILE A 277 -2.42 9.04 -2.41
CA ILE A 277 -3.76 9.39 -1.90
C ILE A 277 -4.12 8.51 -0.70
N LEU A 278 -3.96 7.19 -0.84
CA LEU A 278 -4.24 6.24 0.23
C LEU A 278 -3.38 6.53 1.47
N PHE A 279 -2.09 6.80 1.27
CA PHE A 279 -1.19 7.16 2.36
C PHE A 279 -1.63 8.45 3.07
N ILE A 280 -1.95 9.52 2.32
CA ILE A 280 -2.40 10.80 2.90
C ILE A 280 -3.69 10.61 3.71
N ILE A 281 -4.64 9.80 3.23
CA ILE A 281 -5.89 9.53 3.95
C ILE A 281 -5.66 8.75 5.25
N LEU A 282 -4.77 7.76 5.23
CA LEU A 282 -4.58 6.83 6.34
C LEU A 282 -3.45 7.22 7.29
N GLN A 283 -2.51 8.10 6.91
CA GLN A 283 -1.33 8.47 7.70
C GLN A 283 -1.67 8.95 9.12
N SER A 284 -2.72 9.77 9.28
CA SER A 284 -3.13 10.29 10.57
C SER A 284 -3.55 9.18 11.55
N ARG A 285 -4.14 8.10 11.03
CA ARG A 285 -4.55 6.94 11.83
C ARG A 285 -3.36 6.06 12.20
N VAL A 286 -2.42 5.87 11.27
CA VAL A 286 -1.19 5.11 11.50
C VAL A 286 -0.27 5.81 12.53
N MET A 287 -0.09 7.13 12.43
CA MET A 287 0.80 7.87 13.35
C MET A 287 0.30 7.93 14.78
N ASN A 288 -1.01 7.94 15.02
CA ASN A 288 -1.57 7.93 16.38
C ASN A 288 -1.23 6.65 17.16
N THR A 289 -0.88 5.57 16.48
CA THR A 289 -0.47 4.30 17.10
C THR A 289 0.90 4.38 17.75
N MET A 290 1.84 5.07 17.13
CA MET A 290 3.22 5.16 17.62
C MET A 290 3.32 6.02 18.91
N SER A 291 2.41 6.96 19.09
CA SER A 291 2.39 7.80 20.30
C SER A 291 1.89 7.06 21.55
N HIS A 292 1.06 6.03 21.38
CA HIS A 292 0.54 5.24 22.51
C HIS A 292 1.43 4.04 22.88
N SER A 293 2.20 3.50 21.94
CA SER A 293 3.12 2.37 22.20
C SER A 293 4.43 2.80 22.89
N GLY A 294 4.76 4.08 22.87
CA GLY A 294 5.97 4.64 23.49
C GLY A 294 5.83 5.13 24.94
N MET A 295 4.63 5.03 25.55
CA MET A 295 4.39 5.38 26.93
C MET A 295 4.18 4.11 27.77
N LYS A 296 5.25 3.41 28.06
CA LYS A 296 5.37 2.50 29.22
C LYS A 296 6.58 2.90 30.03
#